data_094b8d585a9cb3f95cf8fc80a2bcc601
#
_entry.id   094b8d585a9cb3f95cf8fc80a2bcc601
#
_cell.length_a   1.000
_cell.length_b   1.000
_cell.length_c   1.000
_cell.angle_alpha   90.00
_cell.angle_beta   90.00
_cell.angle_gamma   90.00
#
_symmetry.space_group_name_H-M   'P 1'
#
loop_
_entity.id
_entity.type
_entity.pdbx_description
1 polymer ?
#
loop_
_entity_poly.entity_id
_entity_poly.type
_entity_poly.pdbx_seq_one_letter_code
_entity_poly.pdbx_strand_id
1 'polypeptide(L)'
;MANLSTILERSAAGQPDRTAIRLDDLSVSYRQLSDAAAGVATVLKSAGLVRGDRVGLMMPNIPAFPVAFYGALTAGAVVVPMNPLLKGREVAYYLGDSGARVLFVTRDFAGEAAKGAADAGTQLIQVDDADLSAVLTGISPEATPADAADGDNAVILYTSGTTGQPKGAQLSHGGLARNARLTAETLLHNSPQDVMMGCLPLFHVFGLTCGLNATVTAGGTLTLLPRFDPGKALEIIDRDHVTIFEGVPTMYAAMLHHPAADTARTASLRLCVSGGAAMPVEILRSFEEKFGCMILEGYGLSETSPVASFNHPDKPRKPGSVGTPVEGVEMRLVSDSGDPVPQGEVGEIVIRGHNLMTGYWG
;
A
#
# COMPACT_ATOMS: atom_id res chain seq x y z
N MET A 1 19.76 -2.91 -2.71
CA MET A 1 18.96 -1.68 -2.69
C MET A 1 18.44 -1.56 -1.30
N ALA A 2 19.06 -0.73 -0.49
CA ALA A 2 18.70 -0.90 0.89
C ALA A 2 17.46 -0.10 1.31
N ASN A 3 17.33 1.19 1.04
CA ASN A 3 16.19 1.96 1.50
C ASN A 3 15.04 1.92 0.48
N LEU A 4 13.81 1.58 0.94
CA LEU A 4 12.62 1.49 0.08
C LEU A 4 12.31 2.84 -0.61
N SER A 5 12.62 3.99 0.00
CA SER A 5 12.41 5.31 -0.64
C SER A 5 13.20 5.50 -1.94
N THR A 6 14.25 4.72 -2.17
CA THR A 6 15.03 4.79 -3.42
C THR A 6 14.25 4.40 -4.68
N ILE A 7 13.09 3.72 -4.54
CA ILE A 7 12.20 3.47 -5.68
C ILE A 7 11.62 4.80 -6.19
N LEU A 8 11.25 5.71 -5.29
CA LEU A 8 10.77 7.05 -5.65
C LEU A 8 11.88 7.88 -6.31
N GLU A 9 13.09 7.87 -5.75
CA GLU A 9 14.22 8.62 -6.33
C GLU A 9 14.52 8.19 -7.76
N ARG A 10 14.50 6.88 -8.03
CA ARG A 10 14.74 6.36 -9.40
C ARG A 10 13.68 6.84 -10.37
N SER A 11 12.42 6.76 -9.99
CA SER A 11 11.32 7.20 -10.86
C SER A 11 11.34 8.72 -11.05
N ALA A 12 11.70 9.49 -10.01
CA ALA A 12 11.89 10.93 -10.11
C ALA A 12 13.07 11.32 -11.00
N ALA A 13 14.18 10.56 -10.94
CA ALA A 13 15.33 10.78 -11.82
C ALA A 13 15.02 10.42 -13.29
N GLY A 14 14.27 9.33 -13.51
CA GLY A 14 13.93 8.87 -14.86
C GLY A 14 12.80 9.66 -15.53
N GLN A 15 11.81 10.11 -14.76
CA GLN A 15 10.59 10.72 -15.27
C GLN A 15 10.08 11.85 -14.36
N PRO A 16 10.89 12.92 -14.13
CA PRO A 16 10.64 13.93 -13.12
C PRO A 16 9.30 14.67 -13.29
N ASP A 17 8.91 14.94 -14.52
CA ASP A 17 7.75 15.78 -14.83
C ASP A 17 6.46 14.97 -15.05
N ARG A 18 6.56 13.63 -14.99
CA ARG A 18 5.39 12.75 -15.08
C ARG A 18 4.58 12.82 -13.78
N THR A 19 3.24 12.77 -13.91
CA THR A 19 2.34 12.67 -12.76
C THR A 19 2.58 11.34 -12.02
N ALA A 20 2.95 11.42 -10.75
CA ALA A 20 3.08 10.27 -9.85
C ALA A 20 1.78 10.00 -9.10
N ILE A 21 1.17 11.06 -8.56
CA ILE A 21 -0.05 10.99 -7.76
C ILE A 21 -1.09 11.94 -8.32
N ARG A 22 -2.35 11.50 -8.35
CA ARG A 22 -3.50 12.34 -8.70
C ARG A 22 -4.59 12.21 -7.64
N LEU A 23 -5.25 13.31 -7.32
CA LEU A 23 -6.47 13.34 -6.53
C LEU A 23 -7.38 14.43 -7.11
N ASP A 24 -8.46 14.03 -7.73
CA ASP A 24 -9.35 14.91 -8.50
C ASP A 24 -8.54 15.80 -9.47
N ASP A 25 -8.58 17.13 -9.34
CA ASP A 25 -7.85 18.06 -10.19
C ASP A 25 -6.38 18.29 -9.76
N LEU A 26 -6.01 17.81 -8.58
CA LEU A 26 -4.64 17.91 -8.07
C LEU A 26 -3.76 16.82 -8.69
N SER A 27 -2.67 17.24 -9.33
CA SER A 27 -1.64 16.37 -9.88
C SER A 27 -0.29 16.70 -9.26
N VAL A 28 0.41 15.68 -8.76
CA VAL A 28 1.75 15.79 -8.18
C VAL A 28 2.72 14.99 -9.06
N SER A 29 3.74 15.67 -9.60
CA SER A 29 4.76 15.00 -10.42
C SER A 29 5.73 14.19 -9.55
N TYR A 30 6.52 13.30 -10.18
CA TYR A 30 7.57 12.55 -9.48
C TYR A 30 8.60 13.46 -8.82
N ARG A 31 8.99 14.57 -9.48
CA ARG A 31 9.86 15.59 -8.91
C ARG A 31 9.24 16.20 -7.66
N GLN A 32 8.00 16.68 -7.76
CA GLN A 32 7.30 17.28 -6.64
C GLN A 32 7.12 16.31 -5.46
N LEU A 33 6.79 15.04 -5.76
CA LEU A 33 6.67 14.00 -4.73
C LEU A 33 8.01 13.73 -4.03
N SER A 34 9.09 13.64 -4.80
CA SER A 34 10.45 13.43 -4.27
C SER A 34 10.93 14.62 -3.43
N ASP A 35 10.74 15.84 -3.91
CA ASP A 35 11.12 17.06 -3.19
C ASP A 35 10.31 17.21 -1.90
N ALA A 36 9.01 16.95 -1.94
CA ALA A 36 8.15 16.99 -0.75
C ALA A 36 8.55 15.91 0.27
N ALA A 37 8.87 14.70 -0.17
CA ALA A 37 9.38 13.63 0.70
C ALA A 37 10.71 14.00 1.35
N ALA A 38 11.65 14.59 0.59
CA ALA A 38 12.91 15.10 1.12
C ALA A 38 12.67 16.22 2.15
N GLY A 39 11.71 17.10 1.90
CA GLY A 39 11.28 18.12 2.86
C GLY A 39 10.76 17.53 4.18
N VAL A 40 9.89 16.52 4.12
CA VAL A 40 9.42 15.78 5.31
C VAL A 40 10.59 15.15 6.06
N ALA A 41 11.55 14.55 5.36
CA ALA A 41 12.73 13.99 5.99
C ALA A 41 13.56 15.06 6.72
N THR A 42 13.67 16.26 6.14
CA THR A 42 14.35 17.42 6.79
C THR A 42 13.60 17.83 8.05
N VAL A 43 12.27 17.94 8.02
CA VAL A 43 11.43 18.27 9.19
C VAL A 43 11.64 17.24 10.30
N LEU A 44 11.58 15.95 10.00
CA LEU A 44 11.76 14.88 10.98
C LEU A 44 13.15 14.88 11.59
N LYS A 45 14.21 15.04 10.79
CA LYS A 45 15.59 15.14 11.30
C LYS A 45 15.78 16.38 12.20
N SER A 46 15.19 17.52 11.83
CA SER A 46 15.22 18.75 12.63
C SER A 46 14.47 18.60 13.95
N ALA A 47 13.44 17.76 14.00
CA ALA A 47 12.73 17.38 15.21
C ALA A 47 13.51 16.35 16.09
N GLY A 48 14.74 16.01 15.72
CA GLY A 48 15.60 15.09 16.46
C GLY A 48 15.30 13.62 16.22
N LEU A 49 14.62 13.28 15.10
CA LEU A 49 14.40 11.90 14.72
C LEU A 49 15.73 11.26 14.28
N VAL A 50 16.00 10.07 14.77
CA VAL A 50 17.17 9.27 14.38
C VAL A 50 16.75 7.99 13.64
N ARG A 51 17.69 7.39 12.94
CA ARG A 51 17.46 6.13 12.22
C ARG A 51 16.88 5.08 13.15
N GLY A 52 15.84 4.39 12.67
CA GLY A 52 15.12 3.36 13.43
C GLY A 52 14.02 3.90 14.35
N ASP A 53 13.88 5.22 14.52
CA ASP A 53 12.71 5.79 15.18
C ASP A 53 11.42 5.49 14.37
N ARG A 54 10.28 5.41 15.05
CA ARG A 54 9.00 5.10 14.40
C ARG A 54 8.18 6.37 14.20
N VAL A 55 7.50 6.41 13.04
CA VAL A 55 6.62 7.51 12.63
C VAL A 55 5.27 6.94 12.26
N GLY A 56 4.24 7.33 13.00
CA GLY A 56 2.85 6.99 12.72
C GLY A 56 2.28 7.80 11.55
N LEU A 57 1.50 7.16 10.68
CA LEU A 57 0.73 7.81 9.61
C LEU A 57 -0.73 7.44 9.74
N MET A 58 -1.59 8.40 10.12
CA MET A 58 -3.04 8.22 10.30
C MET A 58 -3.79 9.13 9.32
N MET A 59 -3.82 8.71 8.06
CA MET A 59 -4.37 9.47 6.94
C MET A 59 -5.13 8.58 5.95
N PRO A 60 -6.17 9.10 5.28
CA PRO A 60 -6.79 8.41 4.15
C PRO A 60 -5.88 8.43 2.92
N ASN A 61 -6.39 7.90 1.79
CA ASN A 61 -5.68 7.91 0.51
C ASN A 61 -5.67 9.32 -0.09
N ILE A 62 -4.75 10.15 0.34
CA ILE A 62 -4.50 11.52 -0.14
C ILE A 62 -3.01 11.69 -0.47
N PRO A 63 -2.62 12.67 -1.29
CA PRO A 63 -1.21 12.90 -1.67
C PRO A 63 -0.24 13.05 -0.50
N ALA A 64 -0.72 13.57 0.65
CA ALA A 64 0.07 13.67 1.87
C ALA A 64 0.57 12.30 2.40
N PHE A 65 -0.18 11.22 2.18
CA PHE A 65 0.23 9.88 2.64
C PHE A 65 1.54 9.43 1.97
N PRO A 66 1.67 9.33 0.63
CA PRO A 66 2.92 8.93 0.00
C PRO A 66 4.07 9.91 0.30
N VAL A 67 3.80 11.22 0.41
CA VAL A 67 4.82 12.22 0.78
C VAL A 67 5.38 11.92 2.17
N ALA A 68 4.52 11.73 3.18
CA ALA A 68 4.94 11.41 4.54
C ALA A 68 5.58 10.01 4.65
N PHE A 69 5.07 9.03 3.90
CA PHE A 69 5.60 7.67 3.85
C PHE A 69 7.04 7.64 3.34
N TYR A 70 7.26 8.16 2.14
CA TYR A 70 8.62 8.18 1.58
C TYR A 70 9.54 9.13 2.34
N GLY A 71 9.02 10.24 2.87
CA GLY A 71 9.79 11.18 3.68
C GLY A 71 10.29 10.56 4.98
N ALA A 72 9.45 9.81 5.69
CA ALA A 72 9.84 9.08 6.89
C ALA A 72 10.93 8.03 6.58
N LEU A 73 10.76 7.26 5.49
CA LEU A 73 11.76 6.30 5.05
C LEU A 73 13.08 6.98 4.63
N THR A 74 13.01 8.12 3.95
CA THR A 74 14.19 8.94 3.59
C THR A 74 14.93 9.43 4.83
N ALA A 75 14.22 9.77 5.90
CA ALA A 75 14.83 10.11 7.18
C ALA A 75 15.47 8.91 7.90
N GLY A 76 15.22 7.68 7.45
CA GLY A 76 15.65 6.44 8.10
C GLY A 76 14.69 5.95 9.20
N ALA A 77 13.47 6.47 9.23
CA ALA A 77 12.45 6.04 10.17
C ALA A 77 11.74 4.76 9.71
N VAL A 78 11.12 4.07 10.65
CA VAL A 78 10.19 2.96 10.42
C VAL A 78 8.76 3.51 10.45
N VAL A 79 8.00 3.27 9.40
CA VAL A 79 6.63 3.78 9.28
C VAL A 79 5.63 2.86 9.99
N VAL A 80 4.70 3.44 10.73
CA VAL A 80 3.57 2.74 11.36
C VAL A 80 2.28 3.25 10.73
N PRO A 81 1.81 2.63 9.63
CA PRO A 81 0.55 3.04 9.00
C PRO A 81 -0.63 2.67 9.89
N MET A 82 -1.57 3.58 10.03
CA MET A 82 -2.70 3.45 10.94
C MET A 82 -4.02 3.76 10.23
N ASN A 83 -5.06 2.97 10.50
CA ASN A 83 -6.40 3.26 10.02
C ASN A 83 -6.87 4.60 10.61
N PRO A 84 -7.27 5.60 9.79
CA PRO A 84 -7.72 6.89 10.29
C PRO A 84 -8.99 6.83 11.15
N LEU A 85 -9.73 5.71 11.12
CA LEU A 85 -10.93 5.51 11.92
C LEU A 85 -10.66 4.97 13.35
N LEU A 86 -9.41 4.68 13.71
CA LEU A 86 -9.03 4.23 15.04
C LEU A 86 -9.46 5.22 16.12
N LYS A 87 -9.87 4.70 17.27
CA LYS A 87 -10.22 5.51 18.45
C LYS A 87 -8.98 5.80 19.29
N GLY A 88 -9.04 6.84 20.11
CA GLY A 88 -7.89 7.32 20.91
C GLY A 88 -7.17 6.21 21.68
N ARG A 89 -7.91 5.24 22.28
CA ARG A 89 -7.31 4.09 22.97
C ARG A 89 -6.50 3.18 22.03
N GLU A 90 -6.99 2.96 20.82
CA GLU A 90 -6.30 2.12 19.83
C GLU A 90 -5.07 2.86 19.29
N VAL A 91 -5.21 4.16 19.05
CA VAL A 91 -4.07 5.03 18.68
C VAL A 91 -3.00 5.01 19.75
N ALA A 92 -3.38 5.20 21.03
CA ALA A 92 -2.45 5.14 22.17
C ALA A 92 -1.72 3.79 22.21
N TYR A 93 -2.44 2.68 21.99
CA TYR A 93 -1.83 1.36 21.96
C TYR A 93 -0.80 1.24 20.85
N TYR A 94 -1.13 1.60 19.60
CA TYR A 94 -0.21 1.49 18.47
C TYR A 94 1.04 2.37 18.64
N LEU A 95 0.84 3.59 19.11
CA LEU A 95 1.94 4.53 19.33
C LEU A 95 2.83 4.11 20.50
N GLY A 96 2.23 3.66 21.62
CA GLY A 96 2.94 3.22 22.80
C GLY A 96 3.71 1.91 22.55
N ASP A 97 3.07 0.92 21.94
CA ASP A 97 3.68 -0.38 21.63
C ASP A 97 4.83 -0.22 20.62
N SER A 98 4.62 0.51 19.53
CA SER A 98 5.68 0.79 18.55
C SER A 98 6.74 1.76 19.08
N GLY A 99 6.45 2.54 20.09
CA GLY A 99 7.27 3.65 20.55
C GLY A 99 7.41 4.75 19.50
N ALA A 100 6.34 5.05 18.77
CA ALA A 100 6.35 6.09 17.74
C ALA A 100 6.59 7.46 18.32
N ARG A 101 7.55 8.21 17.76
CA ARG A 101 7.92 9.55 18.25
C ARG A 101 7.08 10.66 17.64
N VAL A 102 6.64 10.47 16.41
CA VAL A 102 5.86 11.43 15.63
C VAL A 102 4.64 10.72 15.04
N LEU A 103 3.50 11.39 15.02
CA LEU A 103 2.28 10.97 14.33
C LEU A 103 1.84 12.07 13.37
N PHE A 104 1.83 11.75 12.07
CA PHE A 104 1.14 12.58 11.08
C PHE A 104 -0.33 12.19 11.01
N VAL A 105 -1.20 13.19 11.07
CA VAL A 105 -2.66 12.98 10.99
C VAL A 105 -3.34 14.09 10.22
N THR A 106 -4.37 13.77 9.45
CA THR A 106 -5.21 14.80 8.81
C THR A 106 -6.20 15.40 9.81
N ARG A 107 -6.57 16.67 9.57
CA ARG A 107 -7.47 17.46 10.43
C ARG A 107 -8.73 16.71 10.86
N ASP A 108 -9.38 16.02 9.93
CA ASP A 108 -10.65 15.32 10.17
C ASP A 108 -10.54 14.20 11.23
N PHE A 109 -9.34 13.64 11.41
CA PHE A 109 -9.07 12.55 12.35
C PHE A 109 -8.25 13.01 13.56
N ALA A 110 -7.89 14.29 13.64
CA ALA A 110 -7.01 14.83 14.68
C ALA A 110 -7.57 14.67 16.11
N GLY A 111 -8.89 14.67 16.27
CA GLY A 111 -9.51 14.57 17.60
C GLY A 111 -9.19 13.27 18.35
N GLU A 112 -9.32 12.12 17.70
CA GLU A 112 -8.98 10.81 18.30
C GLU A 112 -7.46 10.59 18.30
N ALA A 113 -6.75 11.05 17.27
CA ALA A 113 -5.31 11.00 17.21
C ALA A 113 -4.62 11.77 18.34
N ALA A 114 -5.10 13.00 18.65
CA ALA A 114 -4.55 13.82 19.72
C ALA A 114 -4.69 13.16 21.11
N LYS A 115 -5.84 12.52 21.38
CA LYS A 115 -6.03 11.76 22.64
C LYS A 115 -4.97 10.64 22.75
N GLY A 116 -4.87 9.79 21.71
CA GLY A 116 -3.93 8.68 21.74
C GLY A 116 -2.46 9.13 21.74
N ALA A 117 -2.13 10.19 21.03
CA ALA A 117 -0.78 10.75 21.00
C ALA A 117 -0.38 11.33 22.36
N ALA A 118 -1.30 12.03 23.05
CA ALA A 118 -1.06 12.54 24.41
C ALA A 118 -0.80 11.40 25.40
N ASP A 119 -1.61 10.34 25.38
CA ASP A 119 -1.45 9.18 26.25
C ASP A 119 -0.12 8.44 26.01
N ALA A 120 0.35 8.39 24.74
CA ALA A 120 1.60 7.74 24.36
C ALA A 120 2.84 8.65 24.45
N GLY A 121 2.68 9.95 24.70
CA GLY A 121 3.79 10.92 24.67
C GLY A 121 4.35 11.15 23.26
N THR A 122 3.55 10.97 22.23
CA THR A 122 3.95 11.09 20.82
C THR A 122 3.69 12.51 20.31
N GLN A 123 4.65 13.09 19.58
CA GLN A 123 4.46 14.39 18.93
C GLN A 123 3.47 14.27 17.77
N LEU A 124 2.45 15.12 17.75
CA LEU A 124 1.45 15.14 16.67
C LEU A 124 1.79 16.24 15.68
N ILE A 125 1.80 15.89 14.38
CA ILE A 125 1.88 16.84 13.27
C ILE A 125 0.56 16.74 12.51
N GLN A 126 -0.24 17.80 12.58
CA GLN A 126 -1.48 17.89 11.83
C GLN A 126 -1.19 18.32 10.40
N VAL A 127 -1.79 17.58 9.45
CA VAL A 127 -1.75 17.87 8.02
C VAL A 127 -3.10 18.43 7.62
N ASP A 128 -3.09 19.59 7.01
CA ASP A 128 -4.29 20.25 6.52
C ASP A 128 -4.58 19.76 5.10
N ASP A 129 -5.69 19.02 4.97
CA ASP A 129 -6.22 18.51 3.71
C ASP A 129 -5.25 17.61 2.89
N ALA A 130 -5.35 17.65 1.57
CA ALA A 130 -4.55 16.83 0.67
C ALA A 130 -3.09 17.28 0.55
N ASP A 131 -2.73 18.43 1.12
CA ASP A 131 -1.48 19.14 0.86
C ASP A 131 -0.62 19.29 2.14
N LEU A 132 0.58 18.73 2.09
CA LEU A 132 1.63 18.97 3.10
C LEU A 132 2.33 20.32 2.92
N SER A 133 1.90 21.19 2.01
CA SER A 133 2.57 22.44 1.67
C SER A 133 2.76 23.35 2.89
N ALA A 134 1.77 23.40 3.80
CA ALA A 134 1.87 24.18 5.04
C ALA A 134 3.00 23.68 5.95
N VAL A 135 3.18 22.36 6.05
CA VAL A 135 4.27 21.74 6.85
C VAL A 135 5.63 21.97 6.20
N LEU A 136 5.66 22.06 4.87
CA LEU A 136 6.89 22.18 4.08
C LEU A 136 7.26 23.63 3.71
N THR A 137 6.45 24.62 4.09
CA THR A 137 6.73 26.02 3.79
C THR A 137 8.10 26.45 4.37
N GLY A 138 9.00 26.90 3.51
CA GLY A 138 10.34 27.34 3.89
C GLY A 138 11.34 26.22 4.17
N ILE A 139 10.98 24.96 3.91
CA ILE A 139 11.86 23.80 4.07
C ILE A 139 12.58 23.52 2.75
N SER A 140 13.91 23.46 2.78
CA SER A 140 14.73 23.03 1.64
C SER A 140 14.72 21.50 1.52
N PRO A 141 14.43 20.92 0.34
CA PRO A 141 14.41 19.47 0.14
C PRO A 141 15.84 18.92 -0.09
N GLU A 142 16.68 18.97 0.93
CA GLU A 142 18.10 18.57 0.82
C GLU A 142 18.37 17.15 1.34
N ALA A 143 17.37 16.49 1.95
CA ALA A 143 17.57 15.19 2.53
C ALA A 143 17.68 14.09 1.45
N THR A 144 18.72 13.30 1.52
CA THR A 144 18.89 12.05 0.77
C THR A 144 18.48 10.86 1.64
N PRO A 145 18.11 9.71 1.04
CA PRO A 145 17.77 8.51 1.79
C PRO A 145 18.89 8.10 2.77
N ALA A 146 18.48 7.84 4.00
CA ALA A 146 19.38 7.25 4.98
C ALA A 146 19.81 5.84 4.54
N ASP A 147 21.02 5.46 4.91
CA ASP A 147 21.47 4.08 4.70
C ASP A 147 20.56 3.12 5.43
N ALA A 148 20.22 2.01 4.77
CA ALA A 148 19.47 0.92 5.35
C ALA A 148 19.97 -0.42 4.80
N ALA A 149 19.94 -1.47 5.58
CA ALA A 149 20.15 -2.82 5.07
C ALA A 149 18.82 -3.42 4.54
N ASP A 150 18.90 -4.40 3.65
CA ASP A 150 17.70 -5.08 3.12
C ASP A 150 16.82 -5.66 4.24
N GLY A 151 17.42 -6.12 5.33
CA GLY A 151 16.72 -6.70 6.49
C GLY A 151 16.24 -5.69 7.53
N ASP A 152 16.62 -4.40 7.41
CA ASP A 152 16.12 -3.38 8.34
C ASP A 152 14.61 -3.15 8.14
N ASN A 153 13.92 -2.84 9.23
CA ASN A 153 12.50 -2.56 9.19
C ASN A 153 12.19 -1.26 8.46
N ALA A 154 11.31 -1.32 7.49
CA ALA A 154 10.73 -0.14 6.82
C ALA A 154 9.34 0.19 7.38
N VAL A 155 8.56 -0.83 7.73
CA VAL A 155 7.17 -0.69 8.17
C VAL A 155 6.90 -1.63 9.33
N ILE A 156 6.16 -1.17 10.33
CA ILE A 156 5.48 -2.02 11.33
C ILE A 156 3.99 -1.90 11.08
N LEU A 157 3.38 -2.99 10.61
CA LEU A 157 1.97 -3.01 10.24
C LEU A 157 1.17 -3.84 11.24
N TYR A 158 0.27 -3.21 11.96
CA TYR A 158 -0.55 -3.87 12.96
C TYR A 158 -1.68 -4.68 12.33
N THR A 159 -1.75 -5.96 12.72
CA THR A 159 -2.78 -6.90 12.28
C THR A 159 -3.68 -7.28 13.46
N SER A 160 -4.96 -7.57 13.18
CA SER A 160 -5.87 -8.11 14.19
C SER A 160 -5.50 -9.55 14.51
N GLY A 161 -4.55 -9.75 15.42
CA GLY A 161 -4.12 -11.09 15.82
C GLY A 161 -5.25 -11.96 16.38
N THR A 162 -5.11 -13.27 16.24
CA THR A 162 -6.05 -14.28 16.80
C THR A 162 -6.16 -14.22 18.33
N THR A 163 -5.28 -13.52 19.02
CA THR A 163 -5.19 -13.41 20.48
C THR A 163 -5.85 -12.17 21.07
N GLY A 164 -6.54 -11.36 20.27
CA GLY A 164 -7.33 -10.21 20.70
C GLY A 164 -6.59 -8.87 20.78
N GLN A 165 -5.27 -8.84 20.89
CA GLN A 165 -4.46 -7.63 20.79
C GLN A 165 -3.80 -7.57 19.41
N PRO A 166 -3.83 -6.42 18.71
CA PRO A 166 -3.12 -6.25 17.44
C PRO A 166 -1.61 -6.47 17.63
N LYS A 167 -0.98 -7.16 16.65
CA LYS A 167 0.47 -7.40 16.63
C LYS A 167 1.10 -6.65 15.47
N GLY A 168 2.22 -6.00 15.69
CA GLY A 168 2.95 -5.27 14.66
C GLY A 168 3.83 -6.21 13.81
N ALA A 169 3.43 -6.53 12.59
CA ALA A 169 4.28 -7.28 11.64
C ALA A 169 5.41 -6.37 11.15
N GLN A 170 6.65 -6.80 11.32
CA GLN A 170 7.84 -6.06 10.90
C GLN A 170 8.20 -6.39 9.46
N LEU A 171 8.02 -5.42 8.57
CA LEU A 171 8.28 -5.57 7.14
C LEU A 171 9.57 -4.85 6.77
N SER A 172 10.49 -5.60 6.15
CA SER A 172 11.80 -5.06 5.81
C SER A 172 11.81 -4.24 4.51
N HIS A 173 12.78 -3.35 4.37
CA HIS A 173 13.02 -2.61 3.14
C HIS A 173 13.16 -3.54 1.92
N GLY A 174 13.98 -4.59 2.04
CA GLY A 174 14.22 -5.55 0.97
C GLY A 174 12.98 -6.37 0.62
N GLY A 175 12.22 -6.83 1.62
CA GLY A 175 10.98 -7.59 1.41
C GLY A 175 9.94 -6.79 0.64
N LEU A 176 9.65 -5.56 1.09
CA LEU A 176 8.70 -4.65 0.44
C LEU A 176 9.15 -4.25 -0.97
N ALA A 177 10.43 -3.90 -1.15
CA ALA A 177 10.96 -3.49 -2.46
C ALA A 177 10.91 -4.63 -3.50
N ARG A 178 11.25 -5.87 -3.09
CA ARG A 178 11.17 -7.05 -3.97
C ARG A 178 9.73 -7.38 -4.33
N ASN A 179 8.83 -7.34 -3.34
CA ASN A 179 7.41 -7.62 -3.57
C ASN A 179 6.76 -6.58 -4.48
N ALA A 180 7.06 -5.28 -4.27
CA ALA A 180 6.61 -4.20 -5.15
C ALA A 180 7.12 -4.36 -6.59
N ARG A 181 8.42 -4.68 -6.76
CA ARG A 181 9.02 -4.91 -8.08
C ARG A 181 8.40 -6.11 -8.77
N LEU A 182 8.26 -7.24 -8.08
CA LEU A 182 7.64 -8.45 -8.62
C LEU A 182 6.20 -8.17 -9.04
N THR A 183 5.43 -7.45 -8.21
CA THR A 183 4.08 -7.03 -8.55
C THR A 183 4.07 -6.19 -9.83
N ALA A 184 4.91 -5.16 -9.90
CA ALA A 184 4.96 -4.26 -11.05
C ALA A 184 5.40 -4.97 -12.34
N GLU A 185 6.54 -5.69 -12.30
CA GLU A 185 7.19 -6.21 -13.51
C GLU A 185 6.58 -7.54 -13.98
N THR A 186 6.27 -8.44 -13.05
CA THR A 186 5.92 -9.83 -13.38
C THR A 186 4.43 -10.13 -13.32
N LEU A 187 3.72 -9.53 -12.36
CA LEU A 187 2.30 -9.85 -12.15
C LEU A 187 1.37 -8.90 -12.90
N LEU A 188 1.68 -7.60 -12.91
CA LEU A 188 0.81 -6.59 -13.50
C LEU A 188 1.35 -6.05 -14.84
N HIS A 189 2.62 -6.31 -15.15
CA HIS A 189 3.31 -5.73 -16.31
C HIS A 189 3.13 -4.21 -16.37
N ASN A 190 3.33 -3.56 -15.22
CA ASN A 190 3.17 -2.13 -15.10
C ASN A 190 4.24 -1.39 -15.91
N SER A 191 3.82 -0.31 -16.49
CA SER A 191 4.64 0.59 -17.27
C SER A 191 4.44 2.05 -16.84
N PRO A 192 5.28 2.97 -17.27
CA PRO A 192 5.05 4.39 -17.02
C PRO A 192 3.71 4.91 -17.57
N GLN A 193 3.14 4.27 -18.59
CA GLN A 193 1.87 4.67 -19.19
C GLN A 193 0.65 4.25 -18.37
N ASP A 194 0.85 3.35 -17.40
CA ASP A 194 -0.27 2.86 -16.62
C ASP A 194 -0.75 3.87 -15.57
N VAL A 195 -2.05 3.87 -15.38
CA VAL A 195 -2.74 4.60 -14.32
C VAL A 195 -3.42 3.58 -13.42
N MET A 196 -2.95 3.48 -12.18
CA MET A 196 -3.51 2.60 -11.17
C MET A 196 -4.51 3.35 -10.29
N MET A 197 -5.64 2.72 -9.98
CA MET A 197 -6.59 3.28 -9.02
C MET A 197 -6.19 2.96 -7.58
N GLY A 198 -5.86 3.97 -6.80
CA GLY A 198 -5.53 3.88 -5.38
C GLY A 198 -6.78 3.99 -4.49
N CYS A 199 -7.69 3.01 -4.57
CA CYS A 199 -8.88 2.95 -3.71
C CYS A 199 -8.73 1.97 -2.53
N LEU A 200 -7.78 1.04 -2.59
CA LEU A 200 -7.41 0.24 -1.43
C LEU A 200 -6.68 1.11 -0.40
N PRO A 201 -6.96 0.93 0.90
CA PRO A 201 -6.31 1.74 1.92
C PRO A 201 -4.79 1.65 1.87
N LEU A 202 -4.10 2.79 1.78
CA LEU A 202 -2.63 2.83 1.78
C LEU A 202 -2.02 2.47 3.15
N PHE A 203 -2.80 2.53 4.22
CA PHE A 203 -2.40 2.02 5.53
C PHE A 203 -2.46 0.49 5.64
N HIS A 204 -2.95 -0.21 4.63
CA HIS A 204 -2.96 -1.66 4.52
C HIS A 204 -1.92 -2.13 3.50
N VAL A 205 -1.22 -3.23 3.78
CA VAL A 205 -0.10 -3.71 2.97
C VAL A 205 -0.46 -3.93 1.49
N PHE A 206 -1.69 -4.31 1.16
CA PHE A 206 -2.12 -4.50 -0.22
C PHE A 206 -2.09 -3.17 -0.98
N GLY A 207 -2.78 -2.14 -0.51
CA GLY A 207 -2.73 -0.81 -1.13
C GLY A 207 -1.34 -0.18 -1.09
N LEU A 208 -0.58 -0.41 0.00
CA LEU A 208 0.77 0.12 0.16
C LEU A 208 1.76 -0.49 -0.84
N THR A 209 1.78 -1.81 -0.97
CA THR A 209 2.80 -2.50 -1.79
C THR A 209 2.35 -2.66 -3.23
N CYS A 210 1.18 -3.25 -3.47
CA CYS A 210 0.71 -3.50 -4.84
C CYS A 210 0.22 -2.21 -5.50
N GLY A 211 -0.49 -1.35 -4.75
CA GLY A 211 -0.93 -0.05 -5.24
C GLY A 211 0.21 0.97 -5.33
N LEU A 212 0.65 1.51 -4.19
CA LEU A 212 1.59 2.64 -4.17
C LEU A 212 3.00 2.24 -4.64
N ASN A 213 3.64 1.27 -3.95
CA ASN A 213 5.05 0.98 -4.22
C ASN A 213 5.27 0.35 -5.60
N ALA A 214 4.34 -0.50 -6.07
CA ALA A 214 4.43 -1.08 -7.42
C ALA A 214 4.25 -0.02 -8.51
N THR A 215 3.29 0.90 -8.35
CA THR A 215 3.09 2.02 -9.29
C THR A 215 4.32 2.93 -9.36
N VAL A 216 4.86 3.32 -8.19
CA VAL A 216 6.06 4.15 -8.12
C VAL A 216 7.27 3.42 -8.71
N THR A 217 7.42 2.11 -8.48
CA THR A 217 8.51 1.30 -9.07
C THR A 217 8.47 1.31 -10.59
N ALA A 218 7.28 1.26 -11.18
CA ALA A 218 7.08 1.30 -12.64
C ALA A 218 7.14 2.71 -13.23
N GLY A 219 7.13 3.76 -12.43
CA GLY A 219 7.03 5.14 -12.91
C GLY A 219 5.64 5.51 -13.45
N GLY A 220 4.59 4.77 -13.06
CA GLY A 220 3.20 5.01 -13.43
C GLY A 220 2.53 6.12 -12.62
N THR A 221 1.22 6.28 -12.80
CA THR A 221 0.40 7.25 -12.05
C THR A 221 -0.53 6.50 -11.09
N LEU A 222 -0.57 6.91 -9.81
CA LEU A 222 -1.56 6.45 -8.85
C LEU A 222 -2.65 7.52 -8.69
N THR A 223 -3.86 7.24 -9.17
CA THR A 223 -5.01 8.13 -8.93
C THR A 223 -5.75 7.68 -7.69
N LEU A 224 -5.90 8.59 -6.73
CA LEU A 224 -6.38 8.29 -5.38
C LEU A 224 -7.90 8.43 -5.26
N LEU A 225 -8.49 7.54 -4.49
CA LEU A 225 -9.85 7.62 -4.02
C LEU A 225 -9.84 7.47 -2.49
N PRO A 226 -10.01 8.56 -1.71
CA PRO A 226 -9.87 8.53 -0.25
C PRO A 226 -10.84 7.59 0.47
N ARG A 227 -12.04 7.46 -0.07
CA ARG A 227 -13.08 6.54 0.38
C ARG A 227 -13.75 5.91 -0.82
N PHE A 228 -13.80 4.59 -0.85
CA PHE A 228 -14.42 3.89 -1.96
C PHE A 228 -15.92 4.21 -2.06
N ASP A 229 -16.32 4.63 -3.26
CA ASP A 229 -17.70 4.78 -3.74
C ASP A 229 -17.73 4.24 -5.16
N PRO A 230 -18.66 3.32 -5.51
CA PRO A 230 -18.65 2.68 -6.83
C PRO A 230 -18.92 3.65 -7.98
N GLY A 231 -19.77 4.66 -7.77
CA GLY A 231 -20.05 5.68 -8.78
C GLY A 231 -18.84 6.57 -9.04
N LYS A 232 -18.18 7.02 -7.95
CA LYS A 232 -16.96 7.83 -8.05
C LYS A 232 -15.80 7.02 -8.64
N ALA A 233 -15.69 5.73 -8.32
CA ALA A 233 -14.69 4.86 -8.94
C ALA A 233 -14.87 4.76 -10.45
N LEU A 234 -16.10 4.56 -10.94
CA LEU A 234 -16.41 4.55 -12.38
C LEU A 234 -16.12 5.89 -13.05
N GLU A 235 -16.44 7.02 -12.39
CA GLU A 235 -16.10 8.36 -12.86
C GLU A 235 -14.59 8.56 -13.00
N ILE A 236 -13.80 8.16 -11.99
CA ILE A 236 -12.34 8.30 -11.99
C ILE A 236 -11.72 7.40 -13.08
N ILE A 237 -12.25 6.19 -13.28
CA ILE A 237 -11.77 5.29 -14.35
C ILE A 237 -11.87 5.97 -15.70
N ASP A 238 -13.00 6.61 -15.99
CA ASP A 238 -13.22 7.32 -17.24
C ASP A 238 -12.35 8.60 -17.34
N ARG A 239 -12.40 9.44 -16.31
CA ARG A 239 -11.71 10.74 -16.25
C ARG A 239 -10.18 10.60 -16.38
N ASP A 240 -9.61 9.68 -15.61
CA ASP A 240 -8.16 9.53 -15.49
C ASP A 240 -7.59 8.44 -16.41
N HIS A 241 -8.44 7.79 -17.20
CA HIS A 241 -8.07 6.66 -18.05
C HIS A 241 -7.35 5.55 -17.29
N VAL A 242 -7.94 5.12 -16.15
CA VAL A 242 -7.38 4.06 -15.31
C VAL A 242 -7.19 2.78 -16.11
N THR A 243 -5.99 2.23 -16.06
CA THR A 243 -5.63 0.99 -16.77
C THR A 243 -5.61 -0.23 -15.86
N ILE A 244 -5.39 -0.01 -14.56
CA ILE A 244 -5.32 -1.08 -13.54
C ILE A 244 -6.20 -0.71 -12.35
N PHE A 245 -7.10 -1.64 -11.98
CA PHE A 245 -7.94 -1.50 -10.78
C PHE A 245 -7.62 -2.61 -9.79
N GLU A 246 -7.28 -2.23 -8.57
CA GLU A 246 -7.09 -3.17 -7.45
C GLU A 246 -8.25 -3.03 -6.46
N GLY A 247 -8.86 -4.13 -6.09
CA GLY A 247 -9.99 -4.11 -5.17
C GLY A 247 -10.18 -5.41 -4.40
N VAL A 248 -11.11 -5.37 -3.45
CA VAL A 248 -11.65 -6.55 -2.78
C VAL A 248 -12.97 -6.97 -3.43
N PRO A 249 -13.43 -8.22 -3.31
CA PRO A 249 -14.61 -8.73 -4.03
C PRO A 249 -15.88 -7.89 -3.89
N THR A 250 -16.08 -7.26 -2.72
CA THR A 250 -17.24 -6.38 -2.47
C THR A 250 -17.22 -5.10 -3.31
N MET A 251 -16.03 -4.59 -3.65
CA MET A 251 -15.88 -3.43 -4.54
C MET A 251 -16.28 -3.78 -5.96
N TYR A 252 -15.86 -4.93 -6.46
CA TYR A 252 -16.27 -5.46 -7.78
C TYR A 252 -17.78 -5.64 -7.87
N ALA A 253 -18.39 -6.27 -6.87
CA ALA A 253 -19.84 -6.44 -6.82
C ALA A 253 -20.58 -5.09 -6.80
N ALA A 254 -20.09 -4.13 -6.02
CA ALA A 254 -20.69 -2.80 -5.93
C ALA A 254 -20.61 -2.04 -7.26
N MET A 255 -19.47 -2.10 -7.96
CA MET A 255 -19.31 -1.48 -9.28
C MET A 255 -20.18 -2.17 -10.33
N LEU A 256 -20.20 -3.52 -10.35
CA LEU A 256 -20.97 -4.32 -11.31
C LEU A 256 -22.47 -3.99 -11.27
N HIS A 257 -23.00 -3.76 -10.06
CA HIS A 257 -24.43 -3.49 -9.84
C HIS A 257 -24.77 -1.99 -9.75
N HIS A 258 -23.78 -1.10 -9.92
CA HIS A 258 -24.05 0.33 -9.86
C HIS A 258 -24.84 0.81 -11.08
N PRO A 259 -25.89 1.66 -10.94
CA PRO A 259 -26.70 2.12 -12.07
C PRO A 259 -25.90 2.82 -13.19
N ALA A 260 -24.77 3.45 -12.83
CA ALA A 260 -23.88 4.11 -13.80
C ALA A 260 -22.83 3.16 -14.41
N ALA A 261 -22.89 1.85 -14.15
CA ALA A 261 -21.96 0.89 -14.72
C ALA A 261 -22.15 0.82 -16.25
N ASP A 262 -21.14 1.32 -16.97
CA ASP A 262 -21.10 1.42 -18.43
C ASP A 262 -19.72 0.99 -18.94
N THR A 263 -19.68 0.08 -19.88
CA THR A 263 -18.42 -0.40 -20.46
C THR A 263 -17.63 0.68 -21.19
N ALA A 264 -18.29 1.70 -21.72
CA ALA A 264 -17.63 2.83 -22.36
C ALA A 264 -16.79 3.66 -21.38
N ARG A 265 -17.20 3.72 -20.11
CA ARG A 265 -16.46 4.41 -19.05
C ARG A 265 -15.24 3.65 -18.54
N THR A 266 -15.13 2.39 -18.87
CA THR A 266 -14.05 1.49 -18.41
C THR A 266 -13.20 0.95 -19.54
N ALA A 267 -13.30 1.50 -20.73
CA ALA A 267 -12.57 1.03 -21.93
C ALA A 267 -11.04 1.10 -21.78
N SER A 268 -10.52 1.91 -20.85
CA SER A 268 -9.09 1.98 -20.51
C SER A 268 -8.61 0.84 -19.63
N LEU A 269 -9.51 0.16 -18.89
CA LEU A 269 -9.14 -0.94 -18.00
C LEU A 269 -8.59 -2.12 -18.78
N ARG A 270 -7.32 -2.45 -18.57
CA ARG A 270 -6.70 -3.66 -19.14
C ARG A 270 -6.63 -4.81 -18.15
N LEU A 271 -6.52 -4.48 -16.86
CA LEU A 271 -6.27 -5.46 -15.81
C LEU A 271 -6.91 -5.04 -14.50
N CYS A 272 -7.47 -6.02 -13.80
CA CYS A 272 -7.97 -5.87 -12.44
C CYS A 272 -7.33 -6.90 -11.52
N VAL A 273 -7.19 -6.56 -10.24
CA VAL A 273 -6.64 -7.44 -9.21
C VAL A 273 -7.61 -7.59 -8.06
N SER A 274 -7.92 -8.82 -7.71
CA SER A 274 -8.73 -9.15 -6.54
C SER A 274 -7.91 -9.87 -5.48
N GLY A 275 -7.97 -9.38 -4.24
CA GLY A 275 -7.29 -9.98 -3.09
C GLY A 275 -8.01 -9.69 -1.79
N GLY A 276 -7.45 -10.16 -0.67
CA GLY A 276 -7.98 -9.94 0.67
C GLY A 276 -9.18 -10.80 1.07
N ALA A 277 -9.89 -11.38 0.11
CA ALA A 277 -10.97 -12.35 0.32
C ALA A 277 -11.15 -13.21 -0.95
N ALA A 278 -11.82 -14.35 -0.81
CA ALA A 278 -12.15 -15.21 -1.95
C ALA A 278 -13.13 -14.49 -2.90
N MET A 279 -12.77 -14.44 -4.19
CA MET A 279 -13.59 -13.83 -5.23
C MET A 279 -14.67 -14.80 -5.69
N PRO A 280 -15.97 -14.46 -5.59
CA PRO A 280 -17.01 -15.29 -6.18
C PRO A 280 -16.85 -15.37 -7.71
N VAL A 281 -16.78 -16.60 -8.25
CA VAL A 281 -16.54 -16.83 -9.68
C VAL A 281 -17.59 -16.16 -10.56
N GLU A 282 -18.83 -16.09 -10.12
CA GLU A 282 -19.94 -15.41 -10.81
C GLU A 282 -19.67 -13.90 -10.95
N ILE A 283 -19.23 -13.26 -9.87
CA ILE A 283 -18.89 -11.82 -9.89
C ILE A 283 -17.68 -11.58 -10.79
N LEU A 284 -16.65 -12.43 -10.71
CA LEU A 284 -15.48 -12.36 -11.57
C LEU A 284 -15.88 -12.38 -13.06
N ARG A 285 -16.64 -13.41 -13.46
CA ARG A 285 -17.06 -13.59 -14.87
C ARG A 285 -17.96 -12.44 -15.34
N SER A 286 -18.95 -12.06 -14.56
CA SER A 286 -19.87 -10.98 -14.92
C SER A 286 -19.15 -9.63 -15.03
N PHE A 287 -18.15 -9.39 -14.19
CA PHE A 287 -17.36 -8.16 -14.24
C PHE A 287 -16.46 -8.15 -15.49
N GLU A 288 -15.75 -9.25 -15.77
CA GLU A 288 -14.93 -9.39 -16.98
C GLU A 288 -15.76 -9.22 -18.27
N GLU A 289 -16.93 -9.84 -18.31
CA GLU A 289 -17.85 -9.73 -19.46
C GLU A 289 -18.35 -8.30 -19.65
N LYS A 290 -18.78 -7.65 -18.56
CA LYS A 290 -19.35 -6.30 -18.62
C LYS A 290 -18.33 -5.23 -18.96
N PHE A 291 -17.14 -5.30 -18.37
CA PHE A 291 -16.13 -4.24 -18.46
C PHE A 291 -14.99 -4.53 -19.45
N GLY A 292 -14.95 -5.74 -20.02
CA GLY A 292 -13.97 -6.10 -21.05
C GLY A 292 -12.53 -6.18 -20.54
N CYS A 293 -12.32 -6.40 -19.24
CA CYS A 293 -11.00 -6.47 -18.60
C CYS A 293 -10.75 -7.86 -18.02
N MET A 294 -9.49 -8.14 -17.66
CA MET A 294 -9.09 -9.38 -16.99
C MET A 294 -8.98 -9.17 -15.48
N ILE A 295 -9.52 -10.09 -14.67
CA ILE A 295 -9.31 -10.09 -13.22
C ILE A 295 -8.31 -11.17 -12.84
N LEU A 296 -7.25 -10.81 -12.14
CA LEU A 296 -6.28 -11.73 -11.53
C LEU A 296 -6.54 -11.81 -10.03
N GLU A 297 -6.61 -13.03 -9.51
CA GLU A 297 -6.75 -13.29 -8.09
C GLU A 297 -5.37 -13.54 -7.48
N GLY A 298 -5.13 -12.95 -6.31
CA GLY A 298 -3.91 -13.14 -5.53
C GLY A 298 -4.19 -13.44 -4.06
N TYR A 299 -3.21 -14.05 -3.41
CA TYR A 299 -3.22 -14.35 -1.98
C TYR A 299 -1.97 -13.83 -1.32
N GLY A 300 -2.18 -13.32 -0.12
CA GLY A 300 -1.11 -12.85 0.75
C GLY A 300 -1.63 -12.38 2.09
N LEU A 301 -0.68 -12.06 2.95
CA LEU A 301 -0.89 -11.64 4.32
C LEU A 301 -0.09 -10.38 4.57
N SER A 302 -0.38 -9.64 5.64
CA SER A 302 0.50 -8.57 6.09
C SER A 302 1.91 -9.09 6.33
N GLU A 303 2.01 -10.28 6.88
CA GLU A 303 3.23 -11.02 7.20
C GLU A 303 4.02 -11.50 5.96
N THR A 304 3.45 -11.34 4.76
CA THR A 304 4.10 -11.74 3.47
C THR A 304 4.34 -10.56 2.50
N SER A 305 4.22 -9.31 2.91
CA SER A 305 4.62 -8.05 2.25
C SER A 305 3.88 -7.58 0.96
N PRO A 306 2.68 -7.91 0.49
CA PRO A 306 1.81 -8.97 0.93
C PRO A 306 1.85 -10.23 0.08
N VAL A 307 2.26 -10.17 -1.22
CA VAL A 307 1.98 -11.20 -2.24
C VAL A 307 2.78 -12.47 -1.98
N ALA A 308 2.06 -13.60 -1.85
CA ALA A 308 2.64 -14.94 -1.72
C ALA A 308 2.30 -15.83 -2.92
N SER A 309 1.08 -15.76 -3.46
CA SER A 309 0.69 -16.42 -4.71
C SER A 309 -0.18 -15.51 -5.57
N PHE A 310 -0.19 -15.78 -6.87
CA PHE A 310 -0.92 -14.95 -7.83
C PHE A 310 -1.23 -15.71 -9.12
N ASN A 311 -2.36 -15.39 -9.75
CA ASN A 311 -2.62 -15.74 -11.13
C ASN A 311 -1.80 -14.83 -12.06
N HIS A 312 -1.27 -15.37 -13.15
CA HIS A 312 -0.46 -14.61 -14.10
C HIS A 312 -1.26 -14.24 -15.34
N PRO A 313 -1.06 -13.03 -15.90
CA PRO A 313 -1.77 -12.61 -17.12
C PRO A 313 -1.42 -13.48 -18.33
N ASP A 314 -0.20 -14.02 -18.39
CA ASP A 314 0.33 -14.79 -19.52
C ASP A 314 0.10 -16.31 -19.40
N LYS A 315 -0.58 -16.75 -18.35
CA LYS A 315 -0.84 -18.17 -18.09
C LYS A 315 -2.33 -18.47 -18.01
N PRO A 316 -2.75 -19.72 -18.28
CA PRO A 316 -4.14 -20.11 -18.05
C PRO A 316 -4.54 -19.85 -16.61
N ARG A 317 -5.58 -19.02 -16.42
CA ARG A 317 -6.13 -18.72 -15.10
C ARG A 317 -7.16 -19.77 -14.70
N LYS A 318 -7.25 -20.02 -13.42
CA LYS A 318 -8.28 -20.86 -12.82
C LYS A 318 -9.14 -19.98 -11.89
N PRO A 319 -10.33 -19.52 -12.34
CA PRO A 319 -11.23 -18.73 -11.49
C PRO A 319 -11.51 -19.43 -10.14
N GLY A 320 -11.48 -18.67 -9.05
CA GLY A 320 -11.61 -19.20 -7.70
C GLY A 320 -10.30 -19.82 -7.15
N SER A 321 -9.19 -19.64 -7.87
CA SER A 321 -7.85 -20.02 -7.38
C SER A 321 -6.99 -18.79 -7.20
N VAL A 322 -6.21 -18.75 -6.14
CA VAL A 322 -5.23 -17.68 -5.85
C VAL A 322 -3.92 -17.84 -6.63
N GLY A 323 -3.90 -18.70 -7.64
CA GLY A 323 -2.76 -18.88 -8.54
C GLY A 323 -1.66 -19.76 -7.96
N THR A 324 -0.42 -19.46 -8.35
CA THR A 324 0.79 -20.20 -7.95
C THR A 324 1.70 -19.31 -7.10
N PRO A 325 2.58 -19.91 -6.28
CA PRO A 325 3.59 -19.15 -5.55
C PRO A 325 4.36 -18.21 -6.49
N VAL A 326 4.59 -16.98 -6.04
CA VAL A 326 5.37 -16.00 -6.81
C VAL A 326 6.86 -16.35 -6.78
N GLU A 327 7.64 -15.77 -7.68
CA GLU A 327 9.08 -16.03 -7.78
C GLU A 327 9.81 -15.85 -6.44
N GLY A 328 10.59 -16.87 -6.05
CA GLY A 328 11.34 -16.87 -4.79
C GLY A 328 10.50 -17.13 -3.54
N VAL A 329 9.25 -17.58 -3.70
CA VAL A 329 8.34 -17.98 -2.62
C VAL A 329 7.95 -19.43 -2.80
N GLU A 330 8.01 -20.19 -1.72
CA GLU A 330 7.54 -21.58 -1.64
C GLU A 330 6.29 -21.63 -0.76
N MET A 331 5.29 -22.39 -1.21
CA MET A 331 4.06 -22.64 -0.45
C MET A 331 3.78 -24.14 -0.40
N ARG A 332 3.34 -24.62 0.76
CA ARG A 332 2.92 -26.01 0.96
C ARG A 332 1.65 -26.04 1.78
N LEU A 333 0.88 -27.10 1.62
CA LEU A 333 -0.22 -27.46 2.51
C LEU A 333 0.24 -28.54 3.45
N VAL A 334 0.03 -28.33 4.75
CA VAL A 334 0.40 -29.28 5.78
C VAL A 334 -0.81 -29.63 6.67
N SER A 335 -0.78 -30.83 7.25
CA SER A 335 -1.73 -31.28 8.26
C SER A 335 -1.41 -30.64 9.62
N ASP A 336 -2.26 -30.89 10.62
CA ASP A 336 -2.03 -30.46 12.01
C ASP A 336 -0.73 -31.02 12.62
N SER A 337 -0.21 -32.16 12.09
CA SER A 337 1.09 -32.71 12.46
C SER A 337 2.29 -32.10 11.74
N GLY A 338 2.03 -31.20 10.75
CA GLY A 338 3.07 -30.56 9.93
C GLY A 338 3.51 -31.39 8.71
N ASP A 339 2.87 -32.53 8.45
CA ASP A 339 3.16 -33.37 7.29
C ASP A 339 2.46 -32.81 6.03
N PRO A 340 3.09 -32.93 4.84
CA PRO A 340 2.43 -32.54 3.59
C PRO A 340 1.11 -33.28 3.37
N VAL A 341 0.05 -32.56 3.00
CA VAL A 341 -1.24 -33.19 2.65
C VAL A 341 -1.25 -33.60 1.18
N PRO A 342 -1.97 -34.69 0.82
CA PRO A 342 -2.17 -35.09 -0.57
C PRO A 342 -2.84 -34.01 -1.41
N GLN A 343 -2.59 -34.04 -2.73
CA GLN A 343 -3.23 -33.10 -3.65
C GLN A 343 -4.76 -33.27 -3.65
N GLY A 344 -5.45 -32.14 -3.46
CA GLY A 344 -6.92 -32.10 -3.40
C GLY A 344 -7.49 -32.12 -1.98
N GLU A 345 -6.64 -32.31 -0.97
CA GLU A 345 -7.01 -32.24 0.44
C GLU A 345 -6.81 -30.84 1.02
N VAL A 346 -7.52 -30.57 2.12
CA VAL A 346 -7.40 -29.31 2.87
C VAL A 346 -6.25 -29.39 3.86
N GLY A 347 -5.47 -28.32 3.97
CA GLY A 347 -4.38 -28.19 4.93
C GLY A 347 -4.07 -26.75 5.27
N GLU A 348 -3.21 -26.55 6.27
CA GLU A 348 -2.68 -25.24 6.62
C GLU A 348 -1.66 -24.77 5.58
N ILE A 349 -1.76 -23.52 5.17
CA ILE A 349 -0.82 -22.92 4.22
C ILE A 349 0.43 -22.47 4.96
N VAL A 350 1.58 -23.10 4.65
CA VAL A 350 2.90 -22.67 5.13
C VAL A 350 3.69 -22.02 4.01
N ILE A 351 4.35 -20.90 4.32
CA ILE A 351 5.02 -20.05 3.34
C ILE A 351 6.48 -19.85 3.74
N ARG A 352 7.38 -19.95 2.76
CA ARG A 352 8.80 -19.62 2.89
C ARG A 352 9.23 -18.75 1.72
N GLY A 353 9.90 -17.62 1.99
CA GLY A 353 10.39 -16.74 0.93
C GLY A 353 10.96 -15.43 1.43
N HIS A 354 11.42 -14.63 0.47
CA HIS A 354 11.97 -13.29 0.69
C HIS A 354 10.91 -12.25 1.10
N ASN A 355 9.64 -12.60 0.98
CA ASN A 355 8.49 -11.75 1.26
C ASN A 355 8.04 -11.80 2.72
N LEU A 356 8.61 -12.69 3.53
CA LEU A 356 8.22 -12.87 4.93
C LEU A 356 8.64 -11.66 5.77
N MET A 357 7.80 -11.33 6.75
CA MET A 357 8.16 -10.40 7.84
C MET A 357 9.38 -10.93 8.61
N THR A 358 10.10 -10.05 9.28
CA THR A 358 11.22 -10.43 10.15
C THR A 358 10.77 -10.98 11.51
N GLY A 359 9.50 -10.79 11.85
CA GLY A 359 8.84 -11.23 13.07
C GLY A 359 7.80 -10.23 13.52
N TYR A 360 7.12 -10.51 14.62
CA TYR A 360 6.26 -9.52 15.27
C TYR A 360 7.09 -8.59 16.15
N TRP A 361 6.65 -7.34 16.27
CA TRP A 361 7.26 -6.34 17.13
C TRP A 361 6.98 -6.64 18.60
N GLY A 362 8.00 -6.54 19.47
CA GLY A 362 7.91 -6.79 20.92
C GLY A 362 8.38 -8.20 21.36
#